data_9eac039c491dd822b054a8e60d379842
#
_entry.id   9eac039c491dd822b054a8e60d379842
#
_cell.length_a   1.000
_cell.length_b   1.000
_cell.length_c   1.000
_cell.angle_alpha   90.00
_cell.angle_beta   90.00
_cell.angle_gamma   90.00
#
_symmetry.space_group_name_H-M   'P 1'
#
loop_
_entity.id
_entity.type
_entity.pdbx_description
1 polymer ?
#
loop_
_entity_poly.entity_id
_entity_poly.type
_entity_poly.pdbx_seq_one_letter_code
_entity_poly.pdbx_strand_id
1 'polypeptide(L)'
;MAIVVDTETRLCVSGITGREGTFHALNNKRYGTNLVSGVTPGKEGLDVEGTPVFNTFRKAVEETGANTAMIFVPPRFAADSILEAEDAGIATIIAITEGIPAHDELRVYNHLARNPDVRLIGPNCPGVLSPGKANVGIIPAAFFKEGNVGVVSRSGTLTYQIGNELAQQGFGNSSIVGIGGDPVPGSSFVDVIALFEADPQTELIVMSGEIGGSAEEEAAKYIAAHVSKPVVGYIAGVSAPPGKTMGHAGAIVSGSSGGALAKIAALEAVGVRVGQTPTKVAHIAMEILGG
;
A
#
# COMPACT_ATOMS: atom_id res chain seq x y z
N MET A 1 2.09 12.50 -13.22
CA MET A 1 2.80 11.21 -12.96
C MET A 1 2.03 10.45 -11.90
N ALA A 2 2.37 9.24 -11.61
CA ALA A 2 1.82 8.49 -10.49
C ALA A 2 2.99 7.90 -9.71
N ILE A 3 2.81 7.64 -8.43
CA ILE A 3 3.82 6.97 -7.63
C ILE A 3 3.55 5.46 -7.62
N VAL A 4 4.59 4.64 -7.63
CA VAL A 4 4.61 3.16 -7.52
C VAL A 4 4.03 2.44 -8.74
N VAL A 5 2.77 2.68 -9.15
CA VAL A 5 2.14 2.02 -10.31
C VAL A 5 1.51 3.06 -11.25
N ASP A 6 1.63 2.84 -12.55
CA ASP A 6 1.16 3.77 -13.59
C ASP A 6 0.77 3.02 -14.89
N THR A 7 0.70 3.74 -16.01
CA THR A 7 0.38 3.18 -17.33
C THR A 7 1.44 2.23 -17.89
N GLU A 8 2.69 2.31 -17.37
CA GLU A 8 3.80 1.43 -17.77
C GLU A 8 3.85 0.14 -16.95
N THR A 9 2.96 0.01 -15.96
CA THR A 9 2.84 -1.19 -15.14
C THR A 9 2.49 -2.41 -15.98
N ARG A 10 3.35 -3.44 -15.95
CA ARG A 10 3.17 -4.76 -16.57
C ARG A 10 3.06 -5.80 -15.46
N LEU A 11 1.81 -6.10 -15.09
CA LEU A 11 1.50 -6.88 -13.89
C LEU A 11 1.66 -8.38 -14.11
N CYS A 12 2.41 -9.03 -13.21
CA CYS A 12 2.45 -10.48 -13.03
C CYS A 12 1.85 -10.84 -11.66
N VAL A 13 0.93 -11.81 -11.62
CA VAL A 13 0.25 -12.20 -10.37
C VAL A 13 0.69 -13.58 -9.91
N SER A 14 1.36 -13.65 -8.75
CA SER A 14 1.68 -14.93 -8.09
C SER A 14 0.45 -15.49 -7.38
N GLY A 15 0.14 -16.77 -7.66
CA GLY A 15 -1.07 -17.41 -7.17
C GLY A 15 -2.31 -17.13 -8.05
N ILE A 16 -2.14 -16.73 -9.30
CA ILE A 16 -3.21 -16.33 -10.22
C ILE A 16 -4.27 -17.42 -10.43
N THR A 17 -3.93 -18.69 -10.30
CA THR A 17 -4.89 -19.81 -10.46
C THR A 17 -5.70 -20.11 -9.21
N GLY A 18 -5.41 -19.46 -8.11
CA GLY A 18 -6.21 -19.52 -6.89
C GLY A 18 -7.46 -18.64 -7.01
N ARG A 19 -8.52 -18.98 -6.28
CA ARG A 19 -9.80 -18.28 -6.34
C ARG A 19 -9.66 -16.76 -6.18
N GLU A 20 -9.01 -16.31 -5.11
CA GLU A 20 -8.84 -14.88 -4.83
C GLU A 20 -7.82 -14.25 -5.79
N GLY A 21 -6.71 -14.96 -6.11
CA GLY A 21 -5.74 -14.50 -7.09
C GLY A 21 -6.35 -14.25 -8.46
N THR A 22 -7.16 -15.19 -8.95
CA THR A 22 -7.93 -15.03 -10.22
C THR A 22 -8.87 -13.83 -10.13
N PHE A 23 -9.68 -13.77 -9.08
CA PHE A 23 -10.72 -12.73 -8.94
C PHE A 23 -10.11 -11.33 -8.96
N HIS A 24 -9.08 -11.08 -8.16
CA HIS A 24 -8.45 -9.75 -8.08
C HIS A 24 -7.58 -9.42 -9.29
N ALA A 25 -6.88 -10.40 -9.87
CA ALA A 25 -6.14 -10.20 -11.12
C ALA A 25 -7.05 -9.73 -12.25
N LEU A 26 -8.21 -10.39 -12.42
CA LEU A 26 -9.19 -10.02 -13.44
C LEU A 26 -9.89 -8.69 -13.15
N ASN A 27 -10.14 -8.35 -11.90
CA ASN A 27 -10.65 -7.02 -11.54
C ASN A 27 -9.64 -5.91 -11.89
N ASN A 28 -8.37 -6.13 -11.63
CA ASN A 28 -7.30 -5.20 -12.02
C ASN A 28 -7.22 -5.07 -13.55
N LYS A 29 -7.31 -6.18 -14.28
CA LYS A 29 -7.38 -6.18 -15.77
C LYS A 29 -8.59 -5.43 -16.29
N ARG A 30 -9.78 -5.63 -15.72
CA ARG A 30 -11.03 -4.90 -16.09
C ARG A 30 -10.92 -3.41 -15.78
N TYR A 31 -10.18 -3.03 -14.76
CA TYR A 31 -9.90 -1.64 -14.44
C TYR A 31 -9.01 -0.97 -15.49
N GLY A 32 -8.25 -1.72 -16.25
CA GLY A 32 -7.31 -1.22 -17.28
C GLY A 32 -5.85 -1.46 -16.95
N THR A 33 -5.53 -2.11 -15.82
CA THR A 33 -4.15 -2.52 -15.52
C THR A 33 -3.69 -3.55 -16.55
N ASN A 34 -2.48 -3.36 -17.08
CA ASN A 34 -1.89 -4.27 -18.05
C ASN A 34 -1.42 -5.57 -17.37
N LEU A 35 -2.34 -6.52 -17.18
CA LEU A 35 -2.07 -7.86 -16.66
C LEU A 35 -1.44 -8.71 -17.77
N VAL A 36 -0.14 -8.96 -17.70
CA VAL A 36 0.62 -9.64 -18.76
C VAL A 36 0.86 -11.12 -18.48
N SER A 37 0.87 -11.54 -17.21
CA SER A 37 1.16 -12.93 -16.85
C SER A 37 0.71 -13.27 -15.43
N GLY A 38 0.73 -14.57 -15.12
CA GLY A 38 0.63 -15.07 -13.77
C GLY A 38 1.64 -16.15 -13.49
N VAL A 39 1.94 -16.38 -12.21
CA VAL A 39 2.82 -17.44 -11.74
C VAL A 39 2.07 -18.37 -10.81
N THR A 40 2.11 -19.66 -11.11
CA THR A 40 1.69 -20.73 -10.21
C THR A 40 2.50 -21.98 -10.50
N PRO A 41 3.39 -22.43 -9.60
CA PRO A 41 4.22 -23.61 -9.79
C PRO A 41 3.39 -24.85 -10.14
N GLY A 42 3.82 -25.60 -11.16
CA GLY A 42 3.12 -26.79 -11.66
C GLY A 42 1.88 -26.51 -12.53
N LYS A 43 1.63 -25.24 -12.90
CA LYS A 43 0.46 -24.82 -13.71
C LYS A 43 0.85 -24.13 -15.01
N GLU A 44 2.09 -24.24 -15.43
CA GLU A 44 2.57 -23.67 -16.70
C GLU A 44 1.74 -24.16 -17.88
N GLY A 45 1.46 -23.26 -18.80
CA GLY A 45 0.65 -23.53 -19.99
C GLY A 45 -0.86 -23.37 -19.77
N LEU A 46 -1.32 -23.15 -18.52
CA LEU A 46 -2.69 -22.71 -18.30
C LEU A 46 -2.88 -21.27 -18.77
N ASP A 47 -4.13 -20.93 -19.04
CA ASP A 47 -4.58 -19.58 -19.37
C ASP A 47 -5.67 -19.15 -18.41
N VAL A 48 -5.59 -17.91 -17.92
CA VAL A 48 -6.61 -17.29 -17.08
C VAL A 48 -7.20 -16.09 -17.81
N GLU A 49 -8.29 -16.31 -18.53
CA GLU A 49 -8.98 -15.30 -19.35
C GLU A 49 -8.02 -14.49 -20.26
N GLY A 50 -7.20 -15.19 -21.03
CA GLY A 50 -6.22 -14.63 -21.96
C GLY A 50 -4.93 -14.18 -21.29
N THR A 51 -4.67 -14.61 -20.05
CA THR A 51 -3.44 -14.31 -19.31
C THR A 51 -2.64 -15.61 -19.12
N PRO A 52 -1.43 -15.72 -19.72
CA PRO A 52 -0.62 -16.94 -19.64
C PRO A 52 -0.09 -17.17 -18.22
N VAL A 53 -0.02 -18.44 -17.82
CA VAL A 53 0.50 -18.86 -16.52
C VAL A 53 1.84 -19.56 -16.69
N PHE A 54 2.82 -19.16 -15.89
CA PHE A 54 4.17 -19.70 -15.87
C PHE A 54 4.48 -20.39 -14.52
N ASN A 55 5.49 -21.24 -14.50
CA ASN A 55 5.96 -21.87 -13.26
C ASN A 55 6.78 -20.92 -12.39
N THR A 56 7.48 -19.95 -12.98
CA THR A 56 8.43 -19.06 -12.29
C THR A 56 8.27 -17.61 -12.75
N PHE A 57 8.65 -16.65 -11.87
CA PHE A 57 8.74 -15.25 -12.25
C PHE A 57 9.79 -15.00 -13.33
N ARG A 58 10.93 -15.66 -13.28
CA ARG A 58 11.99 -15.52 -14.31
C ARG A 58 11.42 -15.75 -15.69
N LYS A 59 10.71 -16.88 -15.90
CA LYS A 59 10.12 -17.18 -17.20
C LYS A 59 9.02 -16.19 -17.57
N ALA A 60 8.19 -15.79 -16.62
CA ALA A 60 7.15 -14.80 -16.84
C ALA A 60 7.76 -13.44 -17.30
N VAL A 61 8.83 -12.99 -16.67
CA VAL A 61 9.55 -11.76 -17.06
C VAL A 61 10.16 -11.88 -18.45
N GLU A 62 10.87 -12.97 -18.74
CA GLU A 62 11.50 -13.21 -20.03
C GLU A 62 10.49 -13.19 -21.20
N GLU A 63 9.34 -13.82 -21.02
CA GLU A 63 8.32 -13.96 -22.07
C GLU A 63 7.39 -12.73 -22.21
N THR A 64 7.16 -12.00 -21.10
CA THR A 64 6.13 -10.93 -21.09
C THR A 64 6.66 -9.55 -20.75
N GLY A 65 7.90 -9.43 -20.28
CA GLY A 65 8.47 -8.18 -19.79
C GLY A 65 7.75 -7.62 -18.56
N ALA A 66 7.21 -8.49 -17.69
CA ALA A 66 6.59 -8.07 -16.44
C ALA A 66 7.58 -7.28 -15.57
N ASN A 67 7.13 -6.16 -14.99
CA ASN A 67 7.93 -5.27 -14.14
C ASN A 67 7.33 -5.05 -12.75
N THR A 68 6.13 -5.56 -12.53
CA THR A 68 5.38 -5.41 -11.27
C THR A 68 4.80 -6.77 -10.88
N ALA A 69 5.00 -7.18 -9.63
CA ALA A 69 4.43 -8.39 -9.07
C ALA A 69 3.32 -8.09 -8.05
N MET A 70 2.22 -8.84 -8.12
CA MET A 70 1.24 -8.93 -7.03
C MET A 70 1.33 -10.31 -6.41
N ILE A 71 1.61 -10.39 -5.11
CA ILE A 71 1.77 -11.64 -4.37
C ILE A 71 0.46 -12.02 -3.70
N PHE A 72 -0.14 -13.13 -4.13
CA PHE A 72 -1.44 -13.62 -3.67
C PHE A 72 -1.40 -15.11 -3.30
N VAL A 73 -0.25 -15.58 -2.84
CA VAL A 73 -0.04 -16.97 -2.41
C VAL A 73 -0.33 -17.13 -0.91
N PRO A 74 -0.57 -18.36 -0.42
CA PRO A 74 -0.68 -18.61 1.03
C PRO A 74 0.54 -18.12 1.82
N PRO A 75 0.37 -17.70 3.09
CA PRO A 75 1.42 -17.04 3.89
C PRO A 75 2.77 -17.74 3.91
N ARG A 76 2.76 -19.07 4.04
CA ARG A 76 3.99 -19.90 4.08
C ARG A 76 4.84 -19.84 2.79
N PHE A 77 4.29 -19.35 1.68
CA PHE A 77 4.98 -19.24 0.40
C PHE A 77 5.28 -17.80 0.00
N ALA A 78 4.76 -16.83 0.75
CA ALA A 78 4.79 -15.43 0.34
C ALA A 78 6.22 -14.87 0.34
N ALA A 79 7.02 -15.17 1.37
CA ALA A 79 8.40 -14.70 1.44
C ALA A 79 9.24 -15.22 0.26
N ASP A 80 9.13 -16.51 -0.05
CA ASP A 80 9.88 -17.10 -1.18
C ASP A 80 9.39 -16.52 -2.53
N SER A 81 8.07 -16.27 -2.66
CA SER A 81 7.50 -15.64 -3.86
C SER A 81 7.96 -14.19 -4.05
N ILE A 82 8.12 -13.43 -2.96
CA ILE A 82 8.67 -12.06 -3.00
C ILE A 82 10.13 -12.08 -3.45
N LEU A 83 10.96 -12.95 -2.86
CA LEU A 83 12.36 -13.06 -3.20
C LEU A 83 12.59 -13.59 -4.63
N GLU A 84 11.74 -14.51 -5.09
CA GLU A 84 11.78 -14.99 -6.48
C GLU A 84 11.44 -13.89 -7.49
N ALA A 85 10.45 -13.02 -7.15
CA ALA A 85 10.10 -11.89 -8.00
C ALA A 85 11.25 -10.88 -8.11
N GLU A 86 11.92 -10.59 -7.01
CA GLU A 86 13.13 -9.74 -6.99
C GLU A 86 14.27 -10.35 -7.78
N ASP A 87 14.60 -11.64 -7.58
CA ASP A 87 15.65 -12.35 -8.32
C ASP A 87 15.37 -12.42 -9.84
N ALA A 88 14.10 -12.37 -10.23
CA ALA A 88 13.68 -12.29 -11.63
C ALA A 88 13.79 -10.86 -12.23
N GLY A 89 14.19 -9.86 -11.45
CA GLY A 89 14.36 -8.47 -11.89
C GLY A 89 13.11 -7.60 -11.80
N ILE A 90 12.10 -8.02 -11.03
CA ILE A 90 10.90 -7.19 -10.79
C ILE A 90 11.23 -6.12 -9.75
N ALA A 91 11.09 -4.85 -10.13
CA ALA A 91 11.41 -3.70 -9.28
C ALA A 91 10.26 -3.29 -8.33
N THR A 92 9.01 -3.61 -8.68
CA THR A 92 7.84 -3.26 -7.84
C THR A 92 7.09 -4.51 -7.43
N ILE A 93 7.03 -4.76 -6.12
CA ILE A 93 6.39 -5.95 -5.55
C ILE A 93 5.31 -5.49 -4.56
N ILE A 94 4.10 -6.01 -4.74
CA ILE A 94 2.95 -5.67 -3.89
C ILE A 94 2.44 -6.96 -3.24
N ALA A 95 2.68 -7.10 -1.94
CA ALA A 95 2.34 -8.29 -1.17
C ALA A 95 0.99 -8.10 -0.46
N ILE A 96 -0.04 -8.74 -0.99
CA ILE A 96 -1.39 -8.69 -0.42
C ILE A 96 -1.53 -9.65 0.76
N THR A 97 -0.81 -10.76 0.72
CA THR A 97 -0.90 -11.85 1.70
C THR A 97 -0.80 -11.37 3.13
N GLU A 98 -1.77 -11.75 3.95
CA GLU A 98 -1.80 -11.59 5.40
C GLU A 98 -1.31 -12.84 6.11
N GLY A 99 -0.70 -12.68 7.30
CA GLY A 99 -0.30 -13.78 8.17
C GLY A 99 1.05 -14.41 7.80
N ILE A 100 1.91 -13.69 7.13
CA ILE A 100 3.31 -14.10 6.93
C ILE A 100 3.98 -14.12 8.30
N PRO A 101 4.76 -15.18 8.66
CA PRO A 101 5.51 -15.19 9.90
C PRO A 101 6.49 -14.01 9.98
N ALA A 102 6.55 -13.30 11.11
CA ALA A 102 7.40 -12.12 11.28
C ALA A 102 8.89 -12.38 10.99
N HIS A 103 9.39 -13.59 11.25
CA HIS A 103 10.74 -13.99 10.86
C HIS A 103 10.95 -14.03 9.35
N ASP A 104 9.94 -14.44 8.59
CA ASP A 104 9.99 -14.46 7.13
C ASP A 104 9.89 -13.03 6.57
N GLU A 105 9.05 -12.17 7.17
CA GLU A 105 9.02 -10.74 6.83
C GLU A 105 10.39 -10.09 7.05
N LEU A 106 11.02 -10.34 8.22
CA LEU A 106 12.34 -9.80 8.53
C LEU A 106 13.42 -10.33 7.57
N ARG A 107 13.33 -11.60 7.15
CA ARG A 107 14.23 -12.18 6.13
C ARG A 107 14.11 -11.44 4.82
N VAL A 108 12.88 -11.21 4.36
CA VAL A 108 12.59 -10.45 3.13
C VAL A 108 13.09 -9.01 3.25
N TYR A 109 12.74 -8.32 4.32
CA TYR A 109 13.17 -6.94 4.56
C TYR A 109 14.70 -6.77 4.52
N ASN A 110 15.42 -7.62 5.26
CA ASN A 110 16.90 -7.58 5.27
C ASN A 110 17.53 -7.93 3.92
N HIS A 111 16.87 -8.77 3.13
CA HIS A 111 17.34 -9.09 1.79
C HIS A 111 17.16 -7.91 0.84
N LEU A 112 15.95 -7.35 0.77
CA LEU A 112 15.62 -6.23 -0.10
C LEU A 112 16.34 -4.92 0.29
N ALA A 113 16.69 -4.73 1.56
CA ALA A 113 17.49 -3.59 2.00
C ALA A 113 18.87 -3.48 1.31
N ARG A 114 19.34 -4.57 0.67
CA ARG A 114 20.58 -4.58 -0.13
C ARG A 114 20.35 -4.16 -1.58
N ASN A 115 19.10 -4.10 -2.01
CA ASN A 115 18.70 -3.72 -3.36
C ASN A 115 17.71 -2.54 -3.31
N PRO A 116 18.20 -1.30 -3.20
CA PRO A 116 17.34 -0.12 -3.04
C PRO A 116 16.47 0.20 -4.26
N ASP A 117 16.75 -0.44 -5.40
CA ASP A 117 15.96 -0.26 -6.62
C ASP A 117 14.65 -1.07 -6.59
N VAL A 118 14.53 -2.01 -5.66
CA VAL A 118 13.32 -2.82 -5.47
C VAL A 118 12.45 -2.23 -4.36
N ARG A 119 11.18 -2.04 -4.68
CA ARG A 119 10.17 -1.55 -3.74
C ARG A 119 9.17 -2.64 -3.39
N LEU A 120 9.06 -2.94 -2.11
CA LEU A 120 8.01 -3.82 -1.57
C LEU A 120 6.93 -2.98 -0.87
N ILE A 121 5.68 -3.11 -1.29
CA ILE A 121 4.50 -2.58 -0.60
C ILE A 121 3.78 -3.72 0.09
N GLY A 122 3.43 -3.56 1.34
CA GLY A 122 2.94 -4.64 2.21
C GLY A 122 4.05 -5.32 3.01
N PRO A 123 3.85 -6.52 3.55
CA PRO A 123 2.69 -7.41 3.37
C PRO A 123 1.42 -6.93 4.07
N ASN A 124 0.35 -7.76 4.00
CA ASN A 124 -0.95 -7.48 4.62
C ASN A 124 -1.48 -6.09 4.23
N CYS A 125 -1.53 -5.82 2.93
CA CYS A 125 -1.91 -4.52 2.39
C CYS A 125 -3.02 -4.63 1.33
N PRO A 126 -3.78 -3.55 1.11
CA PRO A 126 -4.79 -3.53 0.06
C PRO A 126 -4.20 -3.33 -1.34
N GLY A 127 -2.92 -3.02 -1.44
CA GLY A 127 -2.24 -2.71 -2.70
C GLY A 127 -2.11 -1.22 -3.00
N VAL A 128 -1.96 -0.91 -4.27
CA VAL A 128 -1.75 0.44 -4.79
C VAL A 128 -2.72 0.72 -5.94
N LEU A 129 -3.35 1.90 -5.89
CA LEU A 129 -4.20 2.39 -6.95
C LEU A 129 -3.72 3.78 -7.40
N SER A 130 -3.44 3.93 -8.67
CA SER A 130 -3.30 5.23 -9.34
C SER A 130 -4.51 5.43 -10.24
N PRO A 131 -5.51 6.24 -9.82
CA PRO A 131 -6.77 6.38 -10.53
C PRO A 131 -6.58 6.80 -11.99
N GLY A 132 -7.31 6.13 -12.89
CA GLY A 132 -7.20 6.31 -14.34
C GLY A 132 -5.97 5.65 -15.00
N LYS A 133 -5.08 5.02 -14.22
CA LYS A 133 -3.80 4.46 -14.72
C LYS A 133 -3.67 2.96 -14.41
N ALA A 134 -3.55 2.58 -13.13
CA ALA A 134 -3.40 1.19 -12.75
C ALA A 134 -3.96 0.93 -11.34
N ASN A 135 -4.50 -0.26 -11.14
CA ASN A 135 -4.84 -0.84 -9.83
C ASN A 135 -4.06 -2.15 -9.68
N VAL A 136 -3.23 -2.25 -8.67
CA VAL A 136 -2.51 -3.47 -8.32
C VAL A 136 -2.80 -3.82 -6.88
N GLY A 137 -3.78 -4.67 -6.68
CA GLY A 137 -4.26 -5.04 -5.35
C GLY A 137 -5.75 -5.36 -5.32
N ILE A 138 -6.34 -5.12 -4.15
CA ILE A 138 -7.74 -5.41 -3.84
C ILE A 138 -8.56 -4.14 -3.60
N ILE A 139 -8.01 -2.96 -3.93
CA ILE A 139 -8.67 -1.67 -3.73
C ILE A 139 -9.91 -1.60 -4.64
N PRO A 140 -11.11 -1.28 -4.10
CA PRO A 140 -12.32 -1.15 -4.89
C PRO A 140 -12.32 0.16 -5.69
N ALA A 141 -11.71 0.12 -6.88
CA ALA A 141 -11.40 1.29 -7.70
C ALA A 141 -12.61 2.17 -8.06
N ALA A 142 -13.83 1.62 -8.00
CA ALA A 142 -15.06 2.37 -8.30
C ALA A 142 -15.32 3.56 -7.37
N PHE A 143 -14.71 3.58 -6.17
CA PHE A 143 -14.87 4.69 -5.21
C PHE A 143 -13.86 5.82 -5.43
N PHE A 144 -12.93 5.67 -6.36
CA PHE A 144 -11.82 6.60 -6.53
C PHE A 144 -11.80 7.18 -7.95
N LYS A 145 -11.52 8.46 -8.05
CA LYS A 145 -11.32 9.16 -9.31
C LYS A 145 -9.97 9.86 -9.32
N GLU A 146 -9.46 10.18 -10.49
CA GLU A 146 -8.22 10.94 -10.65
C GLU A 146 -8.35 12.34 -10.03
N GLY A 147 -7.28 12.78 -9.38
CA GLY A 147 -7.18 14.08 -8.73
C GLY A 147 -5.80 14.32 -8.12
N ASN A 148 -5.75 15.12 -7.07
CA ASN A 148 -4.53 15.68 -6.49
C ASN A 148 -4.27 15.28 -5.02
N VAL A 149 -5.06 14.37 -4.44
CA VAL A 149 -4.86 13.91 -3.07
C VAL A 149 -4.12 12.59 -3.04
N GLY A 150 -2.91 12.56 -2.48
CA GLY A 150 -2.18 11.34 -2.17
C GLY A 150 -2.68 10.71 -0.88
N VAL A 151 -2.89 9.40 -0.85
CA VAL A 151 -3.30 8.67 0.37
C VAL A 151 -2.32 7.58 0.70
N VAL A 152 -1.78 7.59 1.93
CA VAL A 152 -0.98 6.49 2.49
C VAL A 152 -1.62 5.97 3.76
N SER A 153 -1.78 4.64 3.88
CA SER A 153 -2.51 4.04 4.99
C SER A 153 -1.97 2.67 5.38
N ARG A 154 -2.00 2.36 6.68
CA ARG A 154 -1.74 1.00 7.18
C ARG A 154 -2.94 0.08 7.01
N SER A 155 -4.16 0.62 7.03
CA SER A 155 -5.40 -0.14 7.02
C SER A 155 -6.09 -0.10 5.66
N GLY A 156 -6.45 -1.27 5.12
CA GLY A 156 -7.25 -1.37 3.90
C GLY A 156 -8.63 -0.71 4.06
N THR A 157 -9.35 -1.05 5.13
CA THR A 157 -10.71 -0.53 5.37
C THR A 157 -10.72 1.00 5.52
N LEU A 158 -9.77 1.56 6.27
CA LEU A 158 -9.67 3.01 6.44
C LEU A 158 -9.28 3.71 5.14
N THR A 159 -8.43 3.08 4.32
CA THR A 159 -8.10 3.57 2.97
C THR A 159 -9.37 3.75 2.14
N TYR A 160 -10.26 2.75 2.14
CA TYR A 160 -11.51 2.81 1.37
C TYR A 160 -12.47 3.87 1.92
N GLN A 161 -12.61 3.95 3.23
CA GLN A 161 -13.49 4.93 3.87
C GLN A 161 -13.01 6.36 3.63
N ILE A 162 -11.74 6.66 3.88
CA ILE A 162 -11.17 7.99 3.65
C ILE A 162 -11.28 8.39 2.18
N GLY A 163 -10.96 7.48 1.26
CA GLY A 163 -11.07 7.75 -0.17
C GLY A 163 -12.52 8.03 -0.60
N ASN A 164 -13.50 7.29 -0.07
CA ASN A 164 -14.91 7.55 -0.33
C ASN A 164 -15.36 8.89 0.24
N GLU A 165 -14.97 9.27 1.45
CA GLU A 165 -15.26 10.56 2.05
C GLU A 165 -14.68 11.73 1.23
N LEU A 166 -13.44 11.60 0.76
CA LEU A 166 -12.82 12.57 -0.16
C LEU A 166 -13.61 12.69 -1.46
N ALA A 167 -14.01 11.55 -2.05
CA ALA A 167 -14.78 11.53 -3.29
C ALA A 167 -16.15 12.20 -3.14
N GLN A 168 -16.82 12.05 -2.00
CA GLN A 168 -18.08 12.73 -1.69
C GLN A 168 -17.91 14.25 -1.58
N GLN A 169 -16.74 14.73 -1.15
CA GLN A 169 -16.41 16.17 -1.15
C GLN A 169 -15.91 16.67 -2.53
N GLY A 170 -15.93 15.83 -3.53
CA GLY A 170 -15.54 16.21 -4.89
C GLY A 170 -14.05 16.00 -5.22
N PHE A 171 -13.21 15.58 -4.26
CA PHE A 171 -11.79 15.36 -4.48
C PHE A 171 -11.49 14.01 -5.12
N GLY A 172 -10.46 14.00 -5.97
CA GLY A 172 -9.87 12.79 -6.53
C GLY A 172 -8.48 12.54 -5.96
N ASN A 173 -7.92 11.39 -6.30
CA ASN A 173 -6.63 10.94 -5.79
C ASN A 173 -5.56 10.93 -6.87
N SER A 174 -4.34 11.34 -6.52
CA SER A 174 -3.16 11.16 -7.35
C SER A 174 -2.69 9.71 -7.33
N SER A 175 -2.56 9.17 -6.13
CA SER A 175 -2.31 7.75 -5.88
C SER A 175 -2.78 7.38 -4.47
N ILE A 176 -3.06 6.08 -4.28
CA ILE A 176 -3.45 5.50 -3.00
C ILE A 176 -2.52 4.32 -2.74
N VAL A 177 -1.82 4.34 -1.61
CA VAL A 177 -0.86 3.33 -1.21
C VAL A 177 -1.23 2.75 0.15
N GLY A 178 -1.59 1.48 0.18
CA GLY A 178 -1.71 0.75 1.43
C GLY A 178 -0.38 0.10 1.79
N ILE A 179 0.25 0.53 2.87
CA ILE A 179 1.56 -0.01 3.28
C ILE A 179 1.46 -1.27 4.14
N GLY A 180 0.25 -1.61 4.60
CA GLY A 180 -0.01 -2.80 5.39
C GLY A 180 0.09 -2.61 6.90
N GLY A 181 -0.46 -3.58 7.63
CA GLY A 181 -0.57 -3.57 9.10
C GLY A 181 0.39 -4.50 9.81
N ASP A 182 1.27 -5.19 9.09
CA ASP A 182 2.22 -6.13 9.67
C ASP A 182 3.40 -5.43 10.35
N PRO A 183 4.10 -6.11 11.29
CA PRO A 183 5.18 -5.51 12.08
C PRO A 183 6.39 -5.07 11.26
N VAL A 184 6.68 -5.74 10.13
CA VAL A 184 7.84 -5.47 9.28
C VAL A 184 7.38 -5.15 7.85
N PRO A 185 6.85 -3.94 7.62
CA PRO A 185 6.44 -3.53 6.27
C PRO A 185 7.64 -3.33 5.36
N GLY A 186 7.48 -3.64 4.08
CA GLY A 186 8.51 -3.42 3.06
C GLY A 186 8.75 -1.94 2.75
N SER A 187 7.71 -1.10 2.88
CA SER A 187 7.80 0.36 2.77
C SER A 187 7.13 1.03 3.95
N SER A 188 7.72 2.10 4.45
CA SER A 188 7.23 2.91 5.56
C SER A 188 6.37 4.09 5.10
N PHE A 189 5.76 4.81 6.06
CA PHE A 189 5.16 6.12 5.78
C PHE A 189 6.15 7.09 5.16
N VAL A 190 7.40 7.12 5.67
CA VAL A 190 8.44 8.03 5.18
C VAL A 190 8.72 7.79 3.70
N ASP A 191 8.87 6.53 3.29
CA ASP A 191 9.13 6.18 1.89
C ASP A 191 8.02 6.66 0.95
N VAL A 192 6.76 6.48 1.34
CA VAL A 192 5.61 6.85 0.50
C VAL A 192 5.37 8.36 0.52
N ILE A 193 5.53 9.02 1.68
CA ILE A 193 5.40 10.48 1.80
C ILE A 193 6.47 11.18 0.95
N ALA A 194 7.70 10.65 0.92
CA ALA A 194 8.77 11.17 0.06
C ALA A 194 8.39 11.11 -1.43
N LEU A 195 7.75 10.04 -1.86
CA LEU A 195 7.25 9.92 -3.24
C LEU A 195 6.13 10.93 -3.52
N PHE A 196 5.20 11.12 -2.59
CA PHE A 196 4.12 12.12 -2.74
C PHE A 196 4.68 13.55 -2.75
N GLU A 197 5.68 13.86 -1.94
CA GLU A 197 6.34 15.17 -1.96
C GLU A 197 6.97 15.45 -3.34
N ALA A 198 7.60 14.45 -3.94
CA ALA A 198 8.22 14.56 -5.25
C ALA A 198 7.22 14.54 -6.43
N ASP A 199 5.98 14.05 -6.22
CA ASP A 199 4.98 13.94 -7.29
C ASP A 199 4.27 15.27 -7.56
N PRO A 200 4.42 15.87 -8.77
CA PRO A 200 3.80 17.15 -9.09
C PRO A 200 2.27 17.09 -9.18
N GLN A 201 1.66 15.91 -9.31
CA GLN A 201 0.21 15.74 -9.29
C GLN A 201 -0.37 15.82 -7.88
N THR A 202 0.43 15.48 -6.85
CA THR A 202 -0.03 15.47 -5.47
C THR A 202 0.09 16.87 -4.86
N GLU A 203 -1.02 17.46 -4.43
CA GLU A 203 -1.08 18.77 -3.77
C GLU A 203 -1.37 18.66 -2.27
N LEU A 204 -1.94 17.55 -1.82
CA LEU A 204 -2.24 17.27 -0.43
C LEU A 204 -1.98 15.79 -0.14
N ILE A 205 -1.43 15.49 1.03
CA ILE A 205 -1.17 14.12 1.48
C ILE A 205 -2.11 13.79 2.64
N VAL A 206 -2.80 12.66 2.55
CA VAL A 206 -3.56 12.09 3.67
C VAL A 206 -2.84 10.87 4.19
N MET A 207 -2.52 10.89 5.48
CA MET A 207 -1.84 9.82 6.20
C MET A 207 -2.79 9.17 7.20
N SER A 208 -3.03 7.87 7.07
CA SER A 208 -3.85 7.10 8.01
C SER A 208 -3.00 6.07 8.75
N GLY A 209 -2.75 6.33 10.02
CA GLY A 209 -2.03 5.46 10.94
C GLY A 209 -2.94 4.81 11.97
N GLU A 210 -2.31 4.10 12.90
CA GLU A 210 -2.98 3.37 13.96
C GLU A 210 -2.10 3.24 15.20
N ILE A 211 -2.63 2.70 16.27
CA ILE A 211 -1.84 2.35 17.47
C ILE A 211 -0.75 1.32 17.16
N GLY A 212 0.29 1.31 17.97
CA GLY A 212 1.43 0.38 17.89
C GLY A 212 2.61 0.93 17.11
N GLY A 213 3.81 0.56 17.54
CA GLY A 213 5.07 1.04 16.95
C GLY A 213 5.27 2.55 17.03
N SER A 214 6.22 3.07 16.26
CA SER A 214 6.64 4.49 16.19
C SER A 214 6.61 5.10 14.79
N ALA A 215 6.05 4.39 13.81
CA ALA A 215 6.13 4.79 12.40
C ALA A 215 5.49 6.16 12.11
N GLU A 216 4.44 6.52 12.83
CA GLU A 216 3.76 7.80 12.67
C GLU A 216 4.54 8.95 13.30
N GLU A 217 5.25 8.71 14.42
CA GLU A 217 6.17 9.68 15.03
C GLU A 217 7.43 9.90 14.16
N GLU A 218 7.91 8.86 13.49
CA GLU A 218 8.99 8.95 12.52
C GLU A 218 8.55 9.74 11.28
N ALA A 219 7.33 9.46 10.79
CA ALA A 219 6.72 10.24 9.72
C ALA A 219 6.57 11.72 10.10
N ALA A 220 6.15 12.04 11.33
CA ALA A 220 6.04 13.42 11.79
C ALA A 220 7.39 14.16 11.73
N LYS A 221 8.47 13.51 12.16
CA LYS A 221 9.83 14.08 12.06
C LYS A 221 10.25 14.33 10.61
N TYR A 222 9.96 13.36 9.73
CA TYR A 222 10.25 13.49 8.31
C TYR A 222 9.45 14.62 7.66
N ILE A 223 8.16 14.72 7.96
CA ILE A 223 7.27 15.78 7.47
C ILE A 223 7.83 17.15 7.85
N ALA A 224 8.20 17.35 9.12
CA ALA A 224 8.76 18.61 9.59
C ALA A 224 10.04 19.04 8.85
N ALA A 225 10.86 18.09 8.43
CA ALA A 225 12.16 18.37 7.84
C ALA A 225 12.15 18.43 6.30
N HIS A 226 11.22 17.72 5.62
CA HIS A 226 11.35 17.45 4.20
C HIS A 226 10.06 17.63 3.38
N VAL A 227 8.91 17.91 4.00
CA VAL A 227 7.64 18.00 3.28
C VAL A 227 7.13 19.44 3.26
N SER A 228 6.92 19.96 2.07
CA SER A 228 6.37 21.29 1.84
C SER A 228 4.85 21.27 1.59
N LYS A 229 4.32 20.14 1.17
CA LYS A 229 2.90 19.94 0.89
C LYS A 229 2.10 19.80 2.18
N PRO A 230 0.84 20.27 2.23
CA PRO A 230 -0.01 20.07 3.38
C PRO A 230 -0.26 18.57 3.63
N VAL A 231 -0.22 18.17 4.90
CA VAL A 231 -0.51 16.81 5.35
C VAL A 231 -1.69 16.82 6.30
N VAL A 232 -2.61 15.87 6.09
CA VAL A 232 -3.76 15.62 6.98
C VAL A 232 -3.61 14.22 7.56
N GLY A 233 -3.71 14.11 8.88
CA GLY A 233 -3.55 12.85 9.62
C GLY A 233 -4.88 12.25 10.09
N TYR A 234 -4.89 10.93 10.21
CA TYR A 234 -5.88 10.16 10.97
C TYR A 234 -5.15 9.06 11.75
N ILE A 235 -5.49 8.89 13.02
CA ILE A 235 -4.93 7.81 13.84
C ILE A 235 -6.06 6.97 14.43
N ALA A 236 -6.13 5.72 14.04
CA ALA A 236 -7.09 4.76 14.56
C ALA A 236 -6.68 4.25 15.95
N GLY A 237 -7.69 3.86 16.74
CA GLY A 237 -7.45 3.18 18.02
C GLY A 237 -7.40 4.07 19.23
N VAL A 238 -7.91 5.31 19.21
CA VAL A 238 -7.96 6.21 20.38
C VAL A 238 -8.63 5.57 21.60
N SER A 239 -9.64 4.73 21.39
CA SER A 239 -10.35 4.01 22.45
C SER A 239 -9.86 2.57 22.68
N ALA A 240 -8.75 2.18 22.06
CA ALA A 240 -8.24 0.82 22.18
C ALA A 240 -7.71 0.55 23.60
N PRO A 241 -8.08 -0.60 24.23
CA PRO A 241 -7.57 -0.95 25.53
C PRO A 241 -6.09 -1.34 25.45
N PRO A 242 -5.26 -0.97 26.45
CA PRO A 242 -3.86 -1.36 26.50
C PRO A 242 -3.67 -2.88 26.45
N GLY A 243 -2.61 -3.35 25.78
CA GLY A 243 -2.23 -4.76 25.73
C GLY A 243 -3.10 -5.67 24.88
N LYS A 244 -4.08 -5.10 24.15
CA LYS A 244 -4.92 -5.84 23.21
C LYS A 244 -4.56 -5.49 21.76
N THR A 245 -4.36 -6.52 20.95
CA THR A 245 -4.18 -6.36 19.49
C THR A 245 -5.50 -5.96 18.82
N MET A 246 -5.48 -4.94 17.98
CA MET A 246 -6.67 -4.35 17.36
C MET A 246 -6.66 -4.52 15.84
N GLY A 247 -6.99 -5.73 15.38
CA GLY A 247 -7.10 -6.05 13.96
C GLY A 247 -5.75 -6.47 13.34
N HIS A 248 -4.76 -5.59 13.31
CA HIS A 248 -3.44 -5.88 12.78
C HIS A 248 -2.47 -6.39 13.84
N ALA A 249 -1.53 -7.26 13.48
CA ALA A 249 -0.55 -7.80 14.42
C ALA A 249 0.32 -6.71 15.08
N GLY A 250 0.63 -5.63 14.34
CA GLY A 250 1.36 -4.46 14.84
C GLY A 250 0.51 -3.45 15.63
N ALA A 251 -0.82 -3.56 15.60
CA ALA A 251 -1.74 -2.62 16.24
C ALA A 251 -1.98 -2.95 17.72
N ILE A 252 -0.96 -2.77 18.53
CA ILE A 252 -0.99 -3.02 19.98
C ILE A 252 -0.27 -1.92 20.76
N VAL A 253 -0.89 -1.42 21.81
CA VAL A 253 -0.25 -0.48 22.75
C VAL A 253 0.52 -1.28 23.80
N SER A 254 1.85 -1.18 23.80
CA SER A 254 2.73 -1.88 24.70
C SER A 254 3.36 -0.89 25.70
N GLY A 255 3.01 -1.01 26.97
CA GLY A 255 3.51 -0.09 28.00
C GLY A 255 3.05 1.35 27.78
N SER A 256 3.99 2.29 27.71
CA SER A 256 3.74 3.73 27.52
C SER A 256 3.92 4.19 26.07
N SER A 257 4.24 3.31 25.13
CA SER A 257 4.54 3.64 23.74
C SER A 257 3.47 3.15 22.77
N GLY A 258 3.39 3.77 21.59
CA GLY A 258 2.49 3.36 20.52
C GLY A 258 1.01 3.74 20.73
N GLY A 259 0.70 4.60 21.68
CA GLY A 259 -0.67 5.08 21.93
C GLY A 259 -1.11 6.12 20.89
N ALA A 260 -2.40 6.09 20.52
CA ALA A 260 -2.95 6.99 19.50
C ALA A 260 -2.74 8.48 19.86
N LEU A 261 -2.96 8.87 21.13
CA LEU A 261 -2.84 10.27 21.56
C LEU A 261 -1.41 10.81 21.41
N ALA A 262 -0.40 9.98 21.69
CA ALA A 262 1.00 10.39 21.52
C ALA A 262 1.33 10.62 20.03
N LYS A 263 0.83 9.76 19.14
CA LYS A 263 0.99 9.90 17.69
C LYS A 263 0.28 11.14 17.15
N ILE A 264 -0.95 11.39 17.61
CA ILE A 264 -1.71 12.61 17.28
C ILE A 264 -0.92 13.85 17.70
N ALA A 265 -0.45 13.89 18.96
CA ALA A 265 0.33 15.02 19.46
C ALA A 265 1.64 15.22 18.67
N ALA A 266 2.32 14.16 18.28
CA ALA A 266 3.54 14.24 17.46
C ALA A 266 3.27 14.84 16.07
N LEU A 267 2.18 14.44 15.42
CA LEU A 267 1.76 14.98 14.12
C LEU A 267 1.34 16.46 14.24
N GLU A 268 0.51 16.80 15.23
CA GLU A 268 0.05 18.18 15.45
C GLU A 268 1.20 19.13 15.79
N ALA A 269 2.21 18.66 16.53
CA ALA A 269 3.39 19.45 16.87
C ALA A 269 4.20 19.91 15.65
N VAL A 270 4.05 19.25 14.51
CA VAL A 270 4.72 19.61 13.25
C VAL A 270 3.76 20.22 12.21
N GLY A 271 2.57 20.65 12.65
CA GLY A 271 1.60 21.35 11.81
C GLY A 271 0.66 20.45 11.01
N VAL A 272 0.70 19.12 11.20
CA VAL A 272 -0.25 18.20 10.58
C VAL A 272 -1.59 18.35 11.28
N ARG A 273 -2.65 18.60 10.52
CA ARG A 273 -4.03 18.64 11.04
C ARG A 273 -4.58 17.23 11.14
N VAL A 274 -4.98 16.78 12.35
CA VAL A 274 -5.46 15.42 12.58
C VAL A 274 -6.98 15.40 12.71
N GLY A 275 -7.66 14.64 11.83
CA GLY A 275 -9.08 14.38 11.90
C GLY A 275 -9.41 13.29 12.92
N GLN A 276 -10.44 13.47 13.73
CA GLN A 276 -10.89 12.45 14.69
C GLN A 276 -11.75 11.35 14.05
N THR A 277 -12.20 11.56 12.83
CA THR A 277 -12.96 10.60 12.02
C THR A 277 -12.55 10.73 10.55
N PRO A 278 -12.74 9.70 9.71
CA PRO A 278 -12.53 9.81 8.27
C PRO A 278 -13.27 10.97 7.60
N THR A 279 -14.52 11.23 8.01
CA THR A 279 -15.29 12.39 7.54
C THR A 279 -14.62 13.72 7.90
N LYS A 280 -14.06 13.84 9.12
CA LYS A 280 -13.34 15.06 9.53
C LYS A 280 -12.04 15.24 8.74
N VAL A 281 -11.35 14.14 8.36
CA VAL A 281 -10.19 14.20 7.46
C VAL A 281 -10.58 14.82 6.11
N ALA A 282 -11.68 14.36 5.51
CA ALA A 282 -12.16 14.90 4.23
C ALA A 282 -12.56 16.38 4.34
N HIS A 283 -13.18 16.81 5.45
CA HIS A 283 -13.48 18.21 5.70
C HIS A 283 -12.22 19.07 5.83
N ILE A 284 -11.18 18.57 6.53
CA ILE A 284 -9.90 19.28 6.65
C ILE A 284 -9.23 19.41 5.27
N ALA A 285 -9.27 18.35 4.46
CA ALA A 285 -8.77 18.39 3.10
C ALA A 285 -9.50 19.44 2.25
N MET A 286 -10.82 19.53 2.38
CA MET A 286 -11.64 20.55 1.72
C MET A 286 -11.26 21.97 2.16
N GLU A 287 -11.05 22.22 3.44
CA GLU A 287 -10.63 23.53 3.97
C GLU A 287 -9.24 23.94 3.41
N ILE A 288 -8.35 22.98 3.16
CA ILE A 288 -6.99 23.25 2.64
C ILE A 288 -7.00 23.47 1.13
N LEU A 289 -7.72 22.64 0.38
CA LEU A 289 -7.74 22.69 -1.09
C LEU A 289 -8.82 23.58 -1.68
N GLY A 290 -9.84 23.90 -0.91
CA GLY A 290 -10.98 24.71 -1.35
C GLY A 290 -10.88 26.21 -0.98
N GLY A 291 -9.83 26.60 -0.23
CA GLY A 291 -9.50 28.00 0.10
C GLY A 291 -8.53 28.59 -0.93
#